data_6d0a1d5b5fa125d28ad50c2c1aaeb51c
#
_entry.id   6d0a1d5b5fa125d28ad50c2c1aaeb51c
#
_cell.length_a   1.000
_cell.length_b   1.000
_cell.length_c   1.000
_cell.angle_alpha   90.00
_cell.angle_beta   90.00
_cell.angle_gamma   90.00
#
_symmetry.space_group_name_H-M   'P 1'
#
loop_
_entity.id
_entity.type
_entity.pdbx_description
1 polymer ?
#
loop_
_entity_poly.entity_id
_entity_poly.type
_entity_poly.pdbx_seq_one_letter_code
_entity_poly.pdbx_strand_id
1 'polypeptide(L)'
;HRISLIMSAKEVGFTLNEIHQLLKLEVTKDEKSCHDIKQFVDAKISIVNQRLAEIKRIKKSLQTLSSACCGGDEPATHCTILEALSEQTN
;
A
#
# COMPACT_ATOMS: atom_id res chain seq x y z
N HIS A 1 -27.72 -3.53 5.37
CA HIS A 1 -26.98 -2.72 6.33
C HIS A 1 -25.54 -3.18 6.52
N ARG A 2 -25.34 -4.46 6.84
CA ARG A 2 -24.01 -5.04 6.96
C ARG A 2 -23.27 -5.09 5.63
N ILE A 3 -24.01 -5.36 4.56
CA ILE A 3 -23.42 -5.41 3.22
C ILE A 3 -22.86 -4.05 2.83
N SER A 4 -23.57 -2.97 3.15
CA SER A 4 -23.08 -1.60 2.90
C SER A 4 -21.80 -1.32 3.67
N LEU A 5 -21.74 -1.75 4.93
CA LEU A 5 -20.56 -1.55 5.76
C LEU A 5 -19.34 -2.28 5.18
N ILE A 6 -19.53 -3.53 4.77
CA ILE A 6 -18.46 -4.35 4.18
C ILE A 6 -17.95 -3.73 2.88
N MET A 7 -18.86 -3.33 1.99
CA MET A 7 -18.49 -2.74 0.71
C MET A 7 -17.76 -1.42 0.88
N SER A 8 -18.25 -0.56 1.77
CA SER A 8 -17.60 0.72 2.06
C SER A 8 -16.20 0.52 2.64
N ALA A 9 -16.06 -0.46 3.55
CA ALA A 9 -14.76 -0.74 4.16
C ALA A 9 -13.76 -1.23 3.11
N LYS A 10 -14.20 -2.06 2.16
CA LYS A 10 -13.33 -2.51 1.06
C LYS A 10 -12.86 -1.35 0.19
N GLU A 11 -13.77 -0.42 -0.10
CA GLU A 11 -13.45 0.73 -0.94
C GLU A 11 -12.37 1.63 -0.34
N VAL A 12 -12.35 1.75 1.00
CA VAL A 12 -11.33 2.57 1.66
C VAL A 12 -10.07 1.79 2.01
N GLY A 13 -9.98 0.53 1.57
CA GLY A 13 -8.73 -0.21 1.65
C GLY A 13 -8.55 -1.13 2.84
N PHE A 14 -9.62 -1.46 3.57
CA PHE A 14 -9.52 -2.42 4.67
C PHE A 14 -9.40 -3.85 4.13
N THR A 15 -8.55 -4.64 4.77
CA THR A 15 -8.41 -6.07 4.45
C THR A 15 -9.59 -6.85 5.03
N LEU A 16 -9.75 -8.10 4.59
CA LEU A 16 -10.83 -8.96 5.10
C LEU A 16 -10.74 -9.13 6.62
N ASN A 17 -9.51 -9.30 7.14
CA ASN A 17 -9.31 -9.43 8.58
C ASN A 17 -9.72 -8.15 9.31
N GLU A 18 -9.36 -7.00 8.75
CA GLU A 18 -9.73 -5.71 9.32
C GLU A 18 -11.24 -5.48 9.28
N ILE A 19 -11.89 -5.90 8.19
CA ILE A 19 -13.34 -5.81 8.07
C ILE A 19 -14.02 -6.67 9.14
N HIS A 20 -13.46 -7.86 9.39
CA HIS A 20 -13.97 -8.72 10.43
C HIS A 20 -13.89 -8.05 11.80
N GLN A 21 -12.78 -7.38 12.10
CA GLN A 21 -12.62 -6.63 13.34
C GLN A 21 -13.60 -5.46 13.42
N LEU A 22 -13.82 -4.78 12.29
CA LEU A 22 -14.75 -3.66 12.22
C LEU A 22 -16.19 -4.12 12.51
N LEU A 23 -16.56 -5.29 12.00
CA LEU A 23 -17.89 -5.88 12.27
C LEU A 23 -18.05 -6.20 13.76
N LYS A 24 -16.99 -6.64 14.43
CA LYS A 24 -17.04 -6.87 15.88
C LYS A 24 -17.27 -5.58 16.63
N LEU A 25 -16.64 -4.49 16.19
CA LEU A 25 -16.85 -3.17 16.79
C LEU A 25 -18.28 -2.71 16.59
N GLU A 26 -18.85 -2.98 15.40
CA GLU A 26 -20.24 -2.64 15.11
C GLU A 26 -21.21 -3.34 16.07
N VAL A 27 -20.96 -4.63 16.33
CA VAL A 27 -21.80 -5.44 17.24
C VAL A 27 -21.72 -4.92 18.68
N THR A 28 -20.55 -4.44 19.10
CA THR A 28 -20.31 -3.97 20.46
C THR A 28 -20.34 -2.45 20.58
N LYS A 29 -20.95 -1.76 19.63
CA LYS A 29 -20.92 -0.28 19.59
C LYS A 29 -21.52 0.38 20.83
N ASP A 30 -22.44 -0.28 21.52
CA ASP A 30 -23.03 0.26 22.73
C ASP A 30 -22.04 0.25 23.91
N GLU A 31 -21.01 -0.58 23.83
CA GLU A 31 -19.96 -0.71 24.85
C GLU A 31 -18.70 0.07 24.48
N LYS A 32 -18.61 0.51 23.23
CA LYS A 32 -17.42 1.21 22.71
C LYS A 32 -17.69 2.69 22.52
N SER A 33 -16.66 3.50 22.70
CA SER A 33 -16.74 4.93 22.44
C SER A 33 -16.32 5.24 21.01
N CYS A 34 -16.63 6.44 20.55
CA CYS A 34 -16.14 6.92 19.26
C CYS A 34 -14.61 6.96 19.25
N HIS A 35 -14.01 7.15 20.42
CA HIS A 35 -12.55 7.13 20.55
C HIS A 35 -11.97 5.76 20.15
N ASP A 36 -12.60 4.68 20.61
CA ASP A 36 -12.16 3.32 20.29
C ASP A 36 -12.20 3.05 18.81
N ILE A 37 -13.28 3.46 18.14
CA ILE A 37 -13.46 3.28 16.72
C ILE A 37 -12.47 4.14 15.95
N LYS A 38 -12.26 5.37 16.39
CA LYS A 38 -11.30 6.29 15.78
C LYS A 38 -9.88 5.72 15.85
N GLN A 39 -9.50 5.12 16.98
CA GLN A 39 -8.18 4.50 17.12
C GLN A 39 -7.98 3.37 16.11
N PHE A 40 -9.02 2.59 15.85
CA PHE A 40 -8.95 1.51 14.86
C PHE A 40 -8.64 2.09 13.47
N VAL A 41 -9.33 3.15 13.10
CA VAL A 41 -9.12 3.81 11.79
C VAL A 41 -7.75 4.48 11.73
N ASP A 42 -7.35 5.15 12.81
CA ASP A 42 -6.06 5.84 12.85
C ASP A 42 -4.89 4.86 12.74
N ALA A 43 -5.03 3.67 13.30
CA ALA A 43 -4.02 2.61 13.15
C ALA A 43 -3.88 2.20 11.68
N LYS A 44 -4.99 2.12 10.97
CA LYS A 44 -4.96 1.82 9.52
C LYS A 44 -4.28 2.95 8.75
N ILE A 45 -4.54 4.19 9.13
CA ILE A 45 -3.90 5.35 8.49
C ILE A 45 -2.37 5.27 8.63
N SER A 46 -1.89 4.88 9.81
CA SER A 46 -0.45 4.73 10.05
C SER A 46 0.15 3.67 9.12
N ILE A 47 -0.54 2.54 8.95
CA ILE A 47 -0.09 1.46 8.06
C ILE A 47 -0.04 1.96 6.62
N VAL A 48 -1.07 2.67 6.19
CA VAL A 48 -1.13 3.21 4.83
C VAL A 48 -0.01 4.21 4.59
N ASN A 49 0.28 5.06 5.57
CA ASN A 49 1.37 6.03 5.45
C ASN A 49 2.72 5.35 5.31
N GLN A 50 2.95 4.24 6.02
CA GLN A 50 4.18 3.47 5.87
C GLN A 50 4.31 2.89 4.48
N ARG A 51 3.22 2.32 3.96
CA ARG A 51 3.19 1.77 2.59
C ARG A 51 3.39 2.86 1.55
N LEU A 52 2.81 4.02 1.78
CA LEU A 52 2.97 5.15 0.87
C LEU A 52 4.45 5.56 0.80
N ALA A 53 5.13 5.62 1.93
CA ALA A 53 6.56 5.95 1.96
C ALA A 53 7.37 4.90 1.21
N GLU A 54 7.04 3.62 1.38
CA GLU A 54 7.71 2.52 0.68
C GLU A 54 7.52 2.64 -0.83
N ILE A 55 6.29 2.90 -1.26
CA ILE A 55 5.96 3.03 -2.68
C ILE A 55 6.69 4.23 -3.28
N LYS A 56 6.78 5.34 -2.55
CA LYS A 56 7.53 6.51 -3.02
C LYS A 56 9.00 6.19 -3.22
N ARG A 57 9.60 5.40 -2.32
CA ARG A 57 10.99 4.98 -2.46
C ARG A 57 11.18 4.08 -3.69
N ILE A 58 10.24 3.13 -3.88
CA ILE A 58 10.27 2.24 -5.05
C ILE A 58 10.15 3.06 -6.32
N LYS A 59 9.22 4.01 -6.36
CA LYS A 59 9.03 4.88 -7.52
C LYS A 59 10.32 5.65 -7.84
N LYS A 60 10.95 6.21 -6.82
CA LYS A 60 12.19 6.96 -7.00
C LYS A 60 13.30 6.08 -7.56
N SER A 61 13.41 4.85 -7.03
CA SER A 61 14.39 3.89 -7.53
C SER A 61 14.14 3.54 -8.99
N LEU A 62 12.87 3.32 -9.36
CA LEU A 62 12.50 3.02 -10.74
C LEU A 62 12.78 4.20 -11.67
N GLN A 63 12.51 5.42 -11.21
CA GLN A 63 12.80 6.62 -11.99
C GLN A 63 14.30 6.77 -12.23
N THR A 64 15.11 6.46 -11.24
CA THR A 64 16.56 6.50 -11.36
C THR A 64 17.04 5.47 -12.39
N LEU A 65 16.48 4.25 -12.34
CA LEU A 65 16.80 3.21 -13.32
C LEU A 65 16.40 3.63 -14.72
N SER A 66 15.20 4.19 -14.86
CA SER A 66 14.68 4.63 -16.14
C SER A 66 15.58 5.72 -16.75
N SER A 67 16.08 6.62 -15.91
CA SER A 67 16.94 7.70 -16.35
C SER A 67 18.33 7.21 -16.80
N ALA A 68 18.73 6.02 -16.38
CA ALA A 68 20.03 5.46 -16.73
C ALA A 68 20.11 4.98 -18.18
N CYS A 69 18.94 4.79 -18.82
CA CYS A 69 18.88 4.32 -20.19
C CYS A 69 18.40 5.45 -21.12
N CYS A 70 18.97 5.52 -22.34
CA CYS A 70 18.59 6.55 -23.30
C CYS A 70 17.23 6.32 -23.95
N GLY A 71 16.67 5.10 -23.81
CA GLY A 71 15.38 4.76 -24.42
C GLY A 71 15.41 4.52 -25.91
N GLY A 72 16.60 4.28 -26.48
CA GLY A 72 16.78 4.06 -27.90
C GLY A 72 16.40 2.65 -28.34
N ASP A 73 16.45 2.43 -29.64
CA ASP A 73 16.12 1.14 -30.26
C ASP A 73 17.28 0.14 -30.23
N GLU A 74 18.31 0.43 -29.48
CA GLU A 74 19.49 -0.42 -29.38
C GLU A 74 19.17 -1.74 -28.70
N PRO A 75 19.94 -2.82 -29.03
CA PRO A 75 19.72 -4.10 -28.36
C PRO A 75 19.86 -3.97 -26.85
N ALA A 76 19.03 -4.68 -26.13
CA ALA A 76 18.99 -4.66 -24.65
C ALA A 76 20.28 -5.21 -24.02
N THR A 77 21.14 -5.85 -24.80
CA THR A 77 22.43 -6.34 -24.31
C THR A 77 23.33 -5.21 -23.81
N HIS A 78 23.07 -3.99 -24.26
CA HIS A 78 23.83 -2.81 -23.86
C HIS A 78 23.01 -1.88 -22.95
N CYS A 79 21.90 -2.40 -22.40
CA CYS A 79 21.02 -1.60 -21.57
C CYS A 79 21.62 -1.37 -20.19
N THR A 80 21.80 -0.12 -19.83
CA THR A 80 22.36 0.27 -18.54
C THR A 80 21.47 -0.18 -17.39
N ILE A 81 20.14 -0.20 -17.59
CA ILE A 81 19.20 -0.64 -16.58
C ILE A 81 19.43 -2.10 -16.22
N LEU A 82 19.58 -2.98 -17.24
CA LEU A 82 19.81 -4.39 -17.02
C LEU A 82 21.15 -4.63 -16.32
N GLU A 83 22.17 -3.88 -16.67
CA GLU A 83 23.48 -3.98 -16.03
C GLU A 83 23.40 -3.58 -14.54
N ALA A 84 22.71 -2.49 -14.24
CA ALA A 84 22.54 -2.03 -12.86
C ALA A 84 21.80 -3.05 -12.01
N LEU A 85 20.73 -3.65 -12.55
CA LEU A 85 19.97 -4.67 -11.83
C LEU A 85 20.77 -5.95 -11.63
N SER A 86 21.57 -6.33 -12.63
CA SER A 86 22.43 -7.52 -12.52
C SER A 86 23.47 -7.35 -11.40
N GLU A 87 24.01 -6.17 -11.24
CA GLU A 87 24.98 -5.89 -10.18
C GLU A 87 24.36 -5.97 -8.80
N GLN A 88 23.08 -5.62 -8.68
CA GLN A 88 22.40 -5.62 -7.40
C GLN A 88 21.96 -7.01 -6.93
N THR A 89 21.95 -7.98 -7.82
CA THR A 89 21.47 -9.33 -7.49
C THR A 89 22.54 -10.26 -6.92
N ASN A 90 23.73 -9.79 -6.74
CA ASN A 90 24.82 -10.59 -6.18
C ASN A 90 24.78 -10.65 -4.65
#